data_4f147c3e6370d161591dc848b6030c46
#
_entry.id   4f147c3e6370d161591dc848b6030c46
#
_cell.length_a   1.000
_cell.length_b   1.000
_cell.length_c   1.000
_cell.angle_alpha   90.00
_cell.angle_beta   90.00
_cell.angle_gamma   90.00
#
_symmetry.space_group_name_H-M   'P 1'
#
loop_
_entity.id
_entity.type
_entity.pdbx_description
1 polymer ?
#
loop_
_entity_poly.entity_id
_entity_poly.type
_entity_poly.pdbx_seq_one_letter_code
_entity_poly.pdbx_strand_id
1 'polypeptide(L)'
;MPATMKRLIRFVLRHVPRRYIQRVVHLCTPVLGLAYAGRGVECPVCGAHYRRFMPYGYVNPRGNALCPRCLALERHRLMWLYLKNETAFFETPARLLHVAPERCFLKRFEKLPALDYVTADLESPLAKVKMDIQ
;
A
#
# COMPACT_ATOMS: atom_id res chain seq x y z
N MET A 1 -16.24 -17.30 0.03
CA MET A 1 -17.13 -16.13 0.23
C MET A 1 -18.44 -16.40 -0.47
N PRO A 2 -19.60 -16.15 0.17
CA PRO A 2 -20.91 -16.35 -0.43
C PRO A 2 -21.12 -15.42 -1.65
N ALA A 3 -21.87 -15.90 -2.65
CA ALA A 3 -22.12 -15.18 -3.90
C ALA A 3 -22.73 -13.78 -3.68
N THR A 4 -23.55 -13.64 -2.66
CA THR A 4 -24.19 -12.38 -2.23
C THR A 4 -23.16 -11.32 -1.84
N MET A 5 -22.11 -11.71 -1.11
CA MET A 5 -21.03 -10.81 -0.70
C MET A 5 -20.22 -10.30 -1.89
N LYS A 6 -19.97 -11.15 -2.88
CA LYS A 6 -19.27 -10.76 -4.12
C LYS A 6 -20.09 -9.75 -4.94
N ARG A 7 -21.42 -9.88 -4.96
CA ARG A 7 -22.32 -8.93 -5.63
C ARG A 7 -22.31 -7.57 -4.92
N LEU A 8 -22.42 -7.56 -3.59
CA LEU A 8 -22.40 -6.35 -2.79
C LEU A 8 -21.07 -5.59 -2.95
N ILE A 9 -19.94 -6.29 -2.88
CA ILE A 9 -18.61 -5.69 -3.06
C ILE A 9 -18.50 -5.07 -4.47
N ARG A 10 -18.94 -5.78 -5.50
CA ARG A 10 -18.93 -5.27 -6.88
C ARG A 10 -19.79 -4.02 -7.04
N PHE A 11 -20.96 -3.99 -6.41
CA PHE A 11 -21.87 -2.85 -6.39
C PHE A 11 -21.22 -1.63 -5.72
N VAL A 12 -20.62 -1.82 -4.54
CA VAL A 12 -19.92 -0.75 -3.81
C VAL A 12 -18.74 -0.20 -4.62
N LEU A 13 -17.92 -1.06 -5.20
CA LEU A 13 -16.76 -0.64 -6.01
C LEU A 13 -17.17 0.10 -7.29
N ARG A 14 -18.36 -0.14 -7.82
CA ARG A 14 -18.86 0.53 -9.03
C ARG A 14 -19.49 1.89 -8.74
N HIS A 15 -20.13 2.07 -7.57
CA HIS A 15 -20.92 3.25 -7.26
C HIS A 15 -20.29 4.19 -6.24
N VAL A 16 -19.32 3.70 -5.44
CA VAL A 16 -18.64 4.51 -4.44
C VAL A 16 -17.30 5.00 -4.98
N PRO A 17 -17.07 6.33 -5.08
CA PRO A 17 -15.79 6.86 -5.50
C PRO A 17 -14.64 6.31 -4.66
N ARG A 18 -13.53 5.94 -5.31
CA ARG A 18 -12.33 5.33 -4.70
C ARG A 18 -11.84 6.08 -3.45
N ARG A 19 -11.96 7.41 -3.42
CA ARG A 19 -11.57 8.26 -2.30
C ARG A 19 -12.28 7.91 -0.98
N TYR A 20 -13.57 7.55 -1.03
CA TYR A 20 -14.34 7.18 0.17
C TYR A 20 -13.97 5.77 0.64
N ILE A 21 -13.85 4.82 -0.29
CA ILE A 21 -13.41 3.45 0.02
C ILE A 21 -12.03 3.50 0.69
N GLN A 22 -11.10 4.29 0.18
CA GLN A 22 -9.77 4.45 0.75
C GLN A 22 -9.80 5.03 2.17
N ARG A 23 -10.69 6.00 2.45
CA ARG A 23 -10.85 6.56 3.81
C ARG A 23 -11.38 5.52 4.80
N VAL A 24 -12.42 4.78 4.41
CA VAL A 24 -12.99 3.71 5.26
C VAL A 24 -11.97 2.63 5.56
N VAL A 25 -11.27 2.14 4.53
CA VAL A 25 -10.20 1.15 4.71
C VAL A 25 -9.14 1.68 5.67
N HIS A 26 -8.80 2.95 5.59
CA HIS A 26 -7.78 3.55 6.45
C HIS A 26 -8.24 3.66 7.91
N LEU A 27 -9.51 3.96 8.16
CA LEU A 27 -10.09 3.95 9.51
C LEU A 27 -10.14 2.54 10.11
N CYS A 28 -10.29 1.52 9.28
CA CYS A 28 -10.32 0.13 9.73
C CYS A 28 -8.92 -0.48 9.97
N THR A 29 -7.84 0.13 9.46
CA THR A 29 -6.48 -0.45 9.58
C THR A 29 -6.00 -0.66 11.02
N PRO A 30 -6.28 0.20 12.03
CA PRO A 30 -5.89 -0.06 13.41
C PRO A 30 -6.57 -1.29 14.00
N VAL A 31 -7.87 -1.44 13.76
CA VAL A 31 -8.66 -2.60 14.22
C VAL A 31 -8.18 -3.89 13.56
N LEU A 32 -7.95 -3.84 12.25
CA LEU A 32 -7.38 -4.97 11.50
C LEU A 32 -5.98 -5.32 12.00
N GLY A 33 -5.17 -4.31 12.35
CA GLY A 33 -3.86 -4.52 12.95
C GLY A 33 -3.92 -5.28 14.26
N LEU A 34 -4.87 -4.97 15.13
CA LEU A 34 -5.10 -5.67 16.40
C LEU A 34 -5.57 -7.12 16.16
N ALA A 35 -6.52 -7.33 15.25
CA ALA A 35 -7.05 -8.65 14.92
C ALA A 35 -5.98 -9.62 14.35
N TYR A 36 -4.96 -9.08 13.72
CA TYR A 36 -3.84 -9.83 13.14
C TYR A 36 -2.56 -9.78 13.98
N ALA A 37 -2.59 -9.18 15.17
CA ALA A 37 -1.43 -9.03 16.04
C ALA A 37 -0.73 -10.36 16.31
N GLY A 38 0.62 -10.35 16.36
CA GLY A 38 1.46 -11.52 16.59
C GLY A 38 2.88 -11.29 16.08
N ARG A 39 3.73 -12.33 16.14
CA ARG A 39 5.15 -12.25 15.77
C ARG A 39 5.56 -13.23 14.65
N GLY A 40 4.58 -13.78 13.92
CA GLY A 40 4.86 -14.78 12.86
C GLY A 40 5.47 -14.16 11.59
N VAL A 41 5.15 -12.91 11.28
CA VAL A 41 5.68 -12.19 10.12
C VAL A 41 5.93 -10.73 10.45
N GLU A 42 6.96 -10.14 9.83
CA GLU A 42 7.25 -8.72 9.90
C GLU A 42 7.04 -8.06 8.53
N CYS A 43 6.47 -6.86 8.53
CA CYS A 43 6.38 -6.06 7.32
C CYS A 43 7.61 -5.15 7.21
N PRO A 44 8.53 -5.36 6.27
CA PRO A 44 9.76 -4.56 6.16
C PRO A 44 9.47 -3.09 5.85
N VAL A 45 8.33 -2.80 5.20
CA VAL A 45 7.94 -1.43 4.88
C VAL A 45 7.53 -0.65 6.13
N CYS A 46 6.82 -1.23 7.10
CA CYS A 46 6.33 -0.50 8.27
C CYS A 46 6.86 -0.98 9.62
N GLY A 47 7.69 -2.01 9.65
CA GLY A 47 8.25 -2.59 10.86
C GLY A 47 7.20 -3.21 11.81
N ALA A 48 5.96 -3.38 11.35
CA ALA A 48 4.92 -3.97 12.20
C ALA A 48 4.91 -5.49 12.11
N HIS A 49 4.67 -6.13 13.27
CA HIS A 49 4.65 -7.58 13.41
C HIS A 49 3.22 -8.10 13.48
N TYR A 50 2.96 -9.23 12.80
CA TYR A 50 1.66 -9.89 12.76
C TYR A 50 1.82 -11.40 12.83
N ARG A 51 0.75 -12.13 13.23
CA ARG A 51 0.75 -13.60 13.11
C ARG A 51 0.76 -14.06 11.65
N ARG A 52 0.15 -13.28 10.76
CA ARG A 52 0.16 -13.43 9.29
C ARG A 52 -0.36 -12.15 8.65
N PHE A 53 -0.11 -11.94 7.36
CA PHE A 53 -0.75 -10.87 6.60
C PHE A 53 -2.17 -11.25 6.18
N MET A 54 -2.97 -10.23 5.80
CA MET A 54 -4.33 -10.42 5.30
C MET A 54 -4.32 -11.05 3.91
N PRO A 55 -5.41 -11.75 3.52
CA PRO A 55 -5.59 -12.17 2.13
C PRO A 55 -5.86 -10.98 1.21
N TYR A 56 -5.48 -11.11 -0.07
CA TYR A 56 -5.73 -10.09 -1.09
C TYR A 56 -6.11 -10.74 -2.43
N GLY A 57 -7.12 -10.16 -3.10
CA GLY A 57 -7.65 -10.58 -4.39
C GLY A 57 -9.12 -10.98 -4.36
N TYR A 58 -9.83 -10.82 -5.49
CA TYR A 58 -11.25 -11.11 -5.60
C TYR A 58 -11.54 -12.48 -6.23
N VAL A 59 -10.81 -12.83 -7.28
CA VAL A 59 -11.03 -14.07 -8.04
C VAL A 59 -10.28 -15.21 -7.38
N ASN A 60 -8.98 -15.04 -7.21
CA ASN A 60 -8.10 -15.99 -6.55
C ASN A 60 -7.40 -15.27 -5.38
N PRO A 61 -8.03 -15.23 -4.19
CA PRO A 61 -7.42 -14.55 -3.05
C PRO A 61 -6.14 -15.26 -2.62
N ARG A 62 -5.02 -14.51 -2.63
CA ARG A 62 -3.75 -15.00 -2.08
C ARG A 62 -3.76 -14.78 -0.58
N GLY A 63 -3.47 -15.82 0.18
CA GLY A 63 -3.26 -15.70 1.62
C GLY A 63 -1.94 -14.98 1.92
N ASN A 64 -1.82 -14.41 3.11
CA ASN A 64 -0.59 -13.79 3.60
C ASN A 64 0.00 -12.69 2.70
N ALA A 65 -0.86 -11.92 2.03
CA ALA A 65 -0.48 -10.97 0.99
C ALA A 65 -0.38 -9.51 1.45
N LEU A 66 -1.41 -9.01 2.15
CA LEU A 66 -1.60 -7.58 2.43
C LEU A 66 -1.27 -7.25 3.88
N CYS A 67 -0.36 -6.31 4.11
CA CYS A 67 -0.05 -5.83 5.45
C CYS A 67 -1.25 -5.09 6.08
N PRO A 68 -1.71 -5.47 7.29
CA PRO A 68 -2.86 -4.83 7.95
C PRO A 68 -2.67 -3.34 8.24
N ARG A 69 -1.43 -2.87 8.44
CA ARG A 69 -1.13 -1.47 8.82
C ARG A 69 -0.90 -0.55 7.65
N CYS A 70 0.04 -0.90 6.78
CA CYS A 70 0.45 -0.01 5.69
C CYS A 70 -0.14 -0.39 4.32
N LEU A 71 -0.86 -1.52 4.25
CA LEU A 71 -1.47 -2.05 3.04
C LEU A 71 -0.43 -2.41 1.95
N ALA A 72 0.82 -2.65 2.34
CA ALA A 72 1.84 -3.15 1.43
C ALA A 72 1.53 -4.58 1.01
N LEU A 73 1.58 -4.84 -0.29
CA LEU A 73 1.54 -6.15 -0.90
C LEU A 73 2.94 -6.75 -1.01
N GLU A 74 3.05 -8.00 -1.45
CA GLU A 74 4.31 -8.72 -1.64
C GLU A 74 5.30 -7.94 -2.50
N ARG A 75 4.83 -7.41 -3.67
CA ARG A 75 5.66 -6.61 -4.57
C ARG A 75 6.22 -5.34 -3.92
N HIS A 76 5.43 -4.69 -3.04
CA HIS A 76 5.89 -3.49 -2.34
C HIS A 76 6.94 -3.84 -1.28
N ARG A 77 6.78 -4.97 -0.59
CA ARG A 77 7.78 -5.46 0.38
C ARG A 77 9.07 -5.85 -0.30
N LEU A 78 8.98 -6.53 -1.47
CA LEU A 78 10.14 -6.88 -2.28
C LEU A 78 10.88 -5.62 -2.77
N MET A 79 10.17 -4.65 -3.34
CA MET A 79 10.76 -3.38 -3.78
C MET A 79 11.44 -2.63 -2.63
N TRP A 80 10.81 -2.58 -1.45
CA TRP A 80 11.42 -1.95 -0.28
C TRP A 80 12.72 -2.63 0.15
N LEU A 81 12.74 -3.96 0.19
CA LEU A 81 13.93 -4.73 0.54
C LEU A 81 15.04 -4.55 -0.51
N TYR A 82 14.67 -4.55 -1.79
CA TYR A 82 15.62 -4.27 -2.87
C TYR A 82 16.25 -2.89 -2.73
N LEU A 83 15.45 -1.84 -2.55
CA LEU A 83 15.97 -0.49 -2.36
C LEU A 83 16.88 -0.39 -1.14
N LYS A 84 16.55 -1.12 -0.07
CA LYS A 84 17.31 -1.08 1.19
C LYS A 84 18.62 -1.86 1.14
N ASN A 85 18.63 -3.03 0.49
CA ASN A 85 19.74 -3.98 0.60
C ASN A 85 20.64 -3.97 -0.64
N GLU A 86 20.07 -3.63 -1.81
CA GLU A 86 20.77 -3.74 -3.10
C GLU A 86 21.08 -2.37 -3.72
N THR A 87 20.68 -1.28 -3.07
CA THR A 87 20.95 0.07 -3.58
C THR A 87 21.32 1.03 -2.46
N ALA A 88 21.96 2.15 -2.81
CA ALA A 88 22.25 3.25 -1.89
C ALA A 88 21.08 4.26 -1.75
N PHE A 89 19.86 3.88 -2.10
CA PHE A 89 18.69 4.76 -2.19
C PHE A 89 18.39 5.54 -0.92
N PHE A 90 18.58 4.92 0.25
CA PHE A 90 18.31 5.56 1.55
C PHE A 90 19.51 6.31 2.13
N GLU A 91 20.69 6.20 1.51
CA GLU A 91 21.96 6.72 2.04
C GLU A 91 22.47 7.93 1.24
N THR A 92 22.09 8.03 -0.04
CA THR A 92 22.57 9.07 -0.95
C THR A 92 21.44 10.00 -1.39
N PRO A 93 21.73 11.29 -1.67
CA PRO A 93 20.77 12.19 -2.29
C PRO A 93 20.27 11.64 -3.64
N ALA A 94 18.96 11.62 -3.83
CA ALA A 94 18.36 11.10 -5.05
C ALA A 94 17.13 11.90 -5.47
N ARG A 95 16.77 11.80 -6.75
CA ARG A 95 15.49 12.30 -7.29
C ARG A 95 14.60 11.13 -7.66
N LEU A 96 13.37 11.12 -7.15
CA LEU A 96 12.41 10.04 -7.39
C LEU A 96 11.12 10.59 -7.97
N LEU A 97 10.80 10.16 -9.19
CA LEU A 97 9.46 10.26 -9.75
C LEU A 97 8.69 8.97 -9.49
N HIS A 98 7.65 9.05 -8.67
CA HIS A 98 6.81 7.92 -8.31
C HIS A 98 5.48 8.00 -9.06
N VAL A 99 5.38 7.27 -10.16
CA VAL A 99 4.17 7.17 -10.97
C VAL A 99 3.18 6.20 -10.31
N ALA A 100 1.89 6.55 -10.33
CA ALA A 100 0.82 5.81 -9.67
C ALA A 100 1.12 5.49 -8.18
N PRO A 101 1.32 6.52 -7.35
CA PRO A 101 1.92 6.36 -6.03
C PRO A 101 1.09 5.49 -5.09
N GLU A 102 1.78 4.53 -4.46
CA GLU A 102 1.19 3.66 -3.45
C GLU A 102 1.35 4.23 -2.04
N ARG A 103 0.26 4.15 -1.28
CA ARG A 103 0.18 4.70 0.10
C ARG A 103 1.25 4.17 1.05
N CYS A 104 1.68 2.92 0.88
CA CYS A 104 2.68 2.31 1.75
C CYS A 104 4.04 3.00 1.68
N PHE A 105 4.36 3.66 0.55
CA PHE A 105 5.62 4.37 0.34
C PHE A 105 5.52 5.88 0.59
N LEU A 106 4.39 6.53 0.27
CA LEU A 106 4.23 7.98 0.32
C LEU A 106 4.84 8.61 1.58
N LYS A 107 4.26 8.32 2.74
CA LYS A 107 4.69 8.91 4.02
C LYS A 107 6.13 8.55 4.43
N ARG A 108 6.72 7.54 3.78
CA ARG A 108 8.09 7.12 4.08
C ARG A 108 9.08 7.88 3.22
N PHE A 109 8.82 7.96 1.92
CA PHE A 109 9.66 8.71 1.01
C PHE A 109 9.58 10.22 1.26
N GLU A 110 8.42 10.75 1.64
CA GLU A 110 8.25 12.14 2.06
C GLU A 110 9.07 12.54 3.31
N LYS A 111 9.47 11.56 4.12
CA LYS A 111 10.28 11.79 5.32
C LYS A 111 11.79 11.69 5.08
N LEU A 112 12.23 11.31 3.90
CA LEU A 112 13.65 11.20 3.56
C LEU A 112 14.17 12.59 3.19
N PRO A 113 15.05 13.21 4.01
CA PRO A 113 15.47 14.59 3.79
C PRO A 113 16.35 14.77 2.55
N ALA A 114 17.03 13.70 2.13
CA ALA A 114 17.91 13.70 0.96
C ALA A 114 17.18 13.30 -0.33
N LEU A 115 15.86 13.07 -0.30
CA LEU A 115 15.09 12.63 -1.44
C LEU A 115 14.24 13.78 -2.03
N ASP A 116 14.59 14.21 -3.25
CA ASP A 116 13.68 15.06 -4.05
C ASP A 116 12.55 14.18 -4.62
N TYR A 117 11.41 14.21 -3.92
CA TYR A 117 10.31 13.27 -4.15
C TYR A 117 9.10 13.91 -4.80
N VAL A 118 8.81 13.47 -6.01
CA VAL A 118 7.64 13.88 -6.80
C VAL A 118 6.74 12.68 -7.08
N THR A 119 5.45 12.86 -6.91
CA THR A 119 4.44 11.85 -7.25
C THR A 119 3.59 12.32 -8.41
N ALA A 120 3.33 11.43 -9.37
CA ALA A 120 2.58 11.72 -10.57
C ALA A 120 1.53 10.64 -10.88
N ASP A 121 0.35 11.07 -11.31
CA ASP A 121 -0.73 10.20 -11.77
C ASP A 121 -1.81 11.05 -12.45
N LEU A 122 -2.57 10.46 -13.35
CA LEU A 122 -3.63 11.18 -14.07
C LEU A 122 -4.86 11.46 -13.18
N GLU A 123 -5.27 10.46 -12.37
CA GLU A 123 -6.53 10.50 -11.61
C GLU A 123 -6.35 10.33 -10.09
N SER A 124 -5.21 9.83 -9.64
CA SER A 124 -5.01 9.52 -8.23
C SER A 124 -4.97 10.77 -7.36
N PRO A 125 -5.78 10.86 -6.29
CA PRO A 125 -5.71 11.95 -5.32
C PRO A 125 -4.43 11.93 -4.47
N LEU A 126 -3.59 10.93 -4.64
CA LEU A 126 -2.32 10.76 -3.94
C LEU A 126 -1.15 11.41 -4.69
N ALA A 127 -1.35 11.76 -5.96
CA ALA A 127 -0.33 12.42 -6.77
C ALA A 127 -0.33 13.92 -6.55
N LYS A 128 0.88 14.50 -6.49
CA LYS A 128 1.10 15.94 -6.42
C LYS A 128 1.00 16.59 -7.81
N VAL A 129 1.35 15.84 -8.83
CA VAL A 129 1.33 16.30 -10.23
C VAL A 129 0.38 15.43 -11.03
N LYS A 130 -0.51 16.09 -11.80
CA LYS A 130 -1.30 15.39 -12.81
C LYS A 130 -0.44 15.24 -14.05
N MET A 131 -0.15 14.02 -14.44
CA MET A 131 0.68 13.72 -15.59
C MET A 131 0.13 12.49 -16.33
N ASP A 132 -0.05 12.67 -17.64
CA ASP A 132 -0.24 11.57 -18.57
C ASP A 132 1.14 11.12 -19.06
N ILE A 133 1.38 9.81 -19.05
CA ILE A 133 2.65 9.22 -19.48
C ILE A 133 2.55 8.58 -20.88
N GLN A 134 1.43 8.80 -21.58
CA GLN A 134 1.25 8.35 -22.98
C GLN A 134 1.92 9.31 -23.96
#